data_d1a65ccbcbf691b0035787eed1e0d25a
#
_entry.id   d1a65ccbcbf691b0035787eed1e0d25a
#
_cell.length_a   1.000
_cell.length_b   1.000
_cell.length_c   1.000
_cell.angle_alpha   90.00
_cell.angle_beta   90.00
_cell.angle_gamma   90.00
#
_symmetry.space_group_name_H-M   'P 1'
#
loop_
_entity.id
_entity.type
_entity.pdbx_description
1 polymer ?
#
loop_
_entity_poly.entity_id
_entity_poly.type
_entity_poly.pdbx_seq_one_letter_code
_entity_poly.pdbx_strand_id
1 'polypeptide(L)'
;MAQTYKICTLPGDGIGPEIIAEGVKVLNAIGEKYEATFECTDALIGGCAIDECGTALPDATLEVANASDAVLLAAVGGPKWDTTDPEKPRPEQGLLGIRKALGLYTNLRPVQIFAALSQASTLKPEVIDGVDMMIVRELTGGLYFGKRERFYDEEGAGTNGAKGQRAYDTLEYREYEIERIARQAFEAARKRRNKVTSVDKANVLETSRMWREIVHRIGETEYPDVELEDMLVDNTAMQLINRPADFDVVVTENMFGDI
;
A
#
# COMPACT_ATOMS: atom_id res chain seq x y z
N MET A 1 11.79 32.80 -8.17
CA MET A 1 11.59 31.97 -9.39
C MET A 1 10.57 30.94 -9.07
N ALA A 2 9.55 30.73 -9.88
CA ALA A 2 8.58 29.67 -9.72
C ALA A 2 9.33 28.33 -9.70
N GLN A 3 8.98 27.47 -8.75
CA GLN A 3 9.59 26.14 -8.64
C GLN A 3 8.92 25.21 -9.66
N THR A 4 9.73 24.50 -10.47
CA THR A 4 9.23 23.52 -11.44
C THR A 4 9.39 22.10 -10.89
N TYR A 5 8.33 21.32 -10.98
CA TYR A 5 8.29 19.90 -10.59
C TYR A 5 7.97 19.03 -11.82
N LYS A 6 8.72 17.99 -12.02
CA LYS A 6 8.48 17.00 -13.07
C LYS A 6 7.60 15.89 -12.52
N ILE A 7 6.48 15.60 -13.17
CA ILE A 7 5.51 14.61 -12.74
C ILE A 7 5.39 13.53 -13.84
N CYS A 8 5.72 12.30 -13.49
CA CYS A 8 5.34 11.16 -14.33
C CYS A 8 3.85 10.87 -14.11
N THR A 9 3.05 10.99 -15.16
CA THR A 9 1.62 10.68 -15.12
C THR A 9 1.38 9.30 -15.71
N LEU A 10 0.71 8.44 -14.94
CA LEU A 10 0.38 7.06 -15.27
C LEU A 10 -1.15 6.88 -15.29
N PRO A 11 -1.82 7.17 -16.41
CA PRO A 11 -3.27 7.01 -16.53
C PRO A 11 -3.71 5.55 -16.25
N GLY A 12 -2.94 4.58 -16.76
CA GLY A 12 -3.25 3.17 -16.59
C GLY A 12 -4.52 2.75 -17.33
N ASP A 13 -5.43 2.05 -16.65
CA ASP A 13 -6.52 1.29 -17.26
C ASP A 13 -7.92 1.81 -16.87
N GLY A 14 -8.93 1.42 -17.63
CA GLY A 14 -10.34 1.63 -17.30
C GLY A 14 -10.70 3.10 -17.10
N ILE A 15 -11.11 3.47 -15.89
CA ILE A 15 -11.45 4.86 -15.49
C ILE A 15 -10.21 5.77 -15.36
N GLY A 16 -9.01 5.20 -15.38
CA GLY A 16 -7.75 5.89 -15.12
C GLY A 16 -7.52 7.16 -15.94
N PRO A 17 -7.67 7.13 -17.28
CA PRO A 17 -7.52 8.34 -18.12
C PRO A 17 -8.47 9.48 -17.75
N GLU A 18 -9.68 9.18 -17.29
CA GLU A 18 -10.65 10.20 -16.88
C GLU A 18 -10.23 10.84 -15.55
N ILE A 19 -9.86 10.03 -14.54
CA ILE A 19 -9.52 10.56 -13.22
C ILE A 19 -8.17 11.27 -13.21
N ILE A 20 -7.18 10.84 -14.02
CA ILE A 20 -5.88 11.52 -14.07
C ILE A 20 -5.99 12.89 -14.71
N ALA A 21 -6.88 13.07 -15.68
CA ALA A 21 -7.15 14.37 -16.29
C ALA A 21 -7.67 15.37 -15.24
N GLU A 22 -8.54 14.94 -14.33
CA GLU A 22 -9.00 15.77 -13.21
C GLU A 22 -7.88 16.03 -12.19
N GLY A 23 -7.03 15.04 -11.91
CA GLY A 23 -5.83 15.22 -11.08
C GLY A 23 -4.88 16.28 -11.63
N VAL A 24 -4.61 16.27 -12.93
CA VAL A 24 -3.77 17.29 -13.60
C VAL A 24 -4.40 18.68 -13.53
N LYS A 25 -5.72 18.80 -13.66
CA LYS A 25 -6.42 20.09 -13.46
C LYS A 25 -6.19 20.64 -12.05
N VAL A 26 -6.24 19.78 -11.02
CA VAL A 26 -5.96 20.18 -9.63
C VAL A 26 -4.50 20.65 -9.49
N LEU A 27 -3.54 19.90 -10.05
CA LEU A 27 -2.12 20.31 -10.04
C LEU A 27 -1.92 21.71 -10.68
N ASN A 28 -2.53 21.95 -11.84
CA ASN A 28 -2.45 23.25 -12.50
C ASN A 28 -3.04 24.38 -11.64
N ALA A 29 -4.20 24.17 -11.03
CA ALA A 29 -4.81 25.15 -10.14
C ALA A 29 -3.95 25.43 -8.88
N ILE A 30 -3.29 24.41 -8.34
CA ILE A 30 -2.32 24.55 -7.24
C ILE A 30 -1.10 25.34 -7.74
N GLY A 31 -0.61 25.04 -8.94
CA GLY A 31 0.51 25.74 -9.56
C GLY A 31 0.25 27.24 -9.70
N GLU A 32 -0.92 27.62 -10.21
CA GLU A 32 -1.34 29.02 -10.30
C GLU A 32 -1.42 29.68 -8.92
N LYS A 33 -1.96 29.00 -7.93
CA LYS A 33 -2.15 29.54 -6.58
C LYS A 33 -0.84 29.75 -5.82
N TYR A 34 0.14 28.87 -6.00
CA TYR A 34 1.38 28.82 -5.22
C TYR A 34 2.64 29.14 -6.04
N GLU A 35 2.47 29.68 -7.25
CA GLU A 35 3.56 30.04 -8.17
C GLU A 35 4.52 28.87 -8.45
N ALA A 36 3.96 27.66 -8.65
CA ALA A 36 4.68 26.44 -9.01
C ALA A 36 4.29 25.98 -10.42
N THR A 37 5.20 25.29 -11.11
CA THR A 37 4.93 24.68 -12.42
C THR A 37 5.02 23.17 -12.29
N PHE A 38 4.03 22.44 -12.81
CA PHE A 38 4.05 20.98 -12.88
C PHE A 38 4.17 20.54 -14.34
N GLU A 39 5.34 19.99 -14.69
CA GLU A 39 5.60 19.43 -16.03
C GLU A 39 5.22 17.95 -16.02
N CYS A 40 4.04 17.63 -16.58
CA CYS A 40 3.52 16.26 -16.62
C CYS A 40 3.99 15.53 -17.89
N THR A 41 4.53 14.31 -17.71
CA THR A 41 4.91 13.41 -18.80
C THR A 41 4.16 12.10 -18.64
N ASP A 42 3.33 11.75 -19.63
CA ASP A 42 2.56 10.50 -19.62
C ASP A 42 3.44 9.30 -19.93
N ALA A 43 3.18 8.18 -19.24
CA ALA A 43 3.79 6.88 -19.52
C ALA A 43 2.79 5.73 -19.32
N LEU A 44 3.09 4.57 -19.90
CA LEU A 44 2.20 3.41 -19.88
C LEU A 44 2.46 2.51 -18.68
N ILE A 45 1.40 1.99 -18.06
CA ILE A 45 1.46 0.98 -17.00
C ILE A 45 0.20 0.13 -17.00
N GLY A 46 0.32 -1.13 -16.59
CA GLY A 46 -0.83 -2.01 -16.43
C GLY A 46 -1.28 -2.67 -17.72
N GLY A 47 -2.59 -2.81 -17.90
CA GLY A 47 -3.18 -3.49 -19.03
C GLY A 47 -2.98 -2.78 -20.35
N CYS A 48 -3.04 -1.46 -20.38
CA CYS A 48 -2.74 -0.69 -21.60
C CYS A 48 -1.28 -0.87 -22.03
N ALA A 49 -0.34 -1.01 -21.09
CA ALA A 49 1.05 -1.31 -21.40
C ALA A 49 1.23 -2.74 -21.91
N ILE A 50 0.47 -3.71 -21.39
CA ILE A 50 0.45 -5.09 -21.92
C ILE A 50 -0.01 -5.10 -23.37
N ASP A 51 -1.09 -4.38 -23.69
CA ASP A 51 -1.63 -4.32 -25.05
C ASP A 51 -0.66 -3.68 -26.06
N GLU A 52 0.05 -2.63 -25.64
CA GLU A 52 0.95 -1.85 -26.51
C GLU A 52 2.36 -2.47 -26.61
N CYS A 53 2.89 -2.93 -25.48
CA CYS A 53 4.31 -3.30 -25.33
C CYS A 53 4.52 -4.77 -24.93
N GLY A 54 3.46 -5.53 -24.63
CA GLY A 54 3.55 -6.91 -24.16
C GLY A 54 4.01 -7.07 -22.70
N THR A 55 4.20 -5.97 -21.98
CA THR A 55 4.60 -5.97 -20.56
C THR A 55 3.80 -4.96 -19.75
N ALA A 56 3.51 -5.28 -18.49
CA ALA A 56 2.74 -4.39 -17.61
C ALA A 56 3.55 -3.17 -17.13
N LEU A 57 4.87 -3.18 -17.26
CA LEU A 57 5.76 -2.08 -16.89
C LEU A 57 6.92 -1.99 -17.90
N PRO A 58 6.80 -1.16 -18.94
CA PRO A 58 7.88 -0.91 -19.88
C PRO A 58 9.07 -0.19 -19.22
N ASP A 59 10.30 -0.47 -19.70
CA ASP A 59 11.51 0.21 -19.21
C ASP A 59 11.42 1.73 -19.44
N ALA A 60 10.84 2.19 -20.54
CA ALA A 60 10.61 3.60 -20.83
C ALA A 60 9.77 4.28 -19.73
N THR A 61 8.81 3.58 -19.13
CA THR A 61 8.03 4.10 -18.00
C THR A 61 8.91 4.29 -16.76
N LEU A 62 9.81 3.35 -16.48
CA LEU A 62 10.76 3.47 -15.38
C LEU A 62 11.75 4.61 -15.59
N GLU A 63 12.19 4.84 -16.82
CA GLU A 63 13.05 5.98 -17.16
C GLU A 63 12.36 7.31 -16.86
N VAL A 64 11.11 7.49 -17.30
CA VAL A 64 10.33 8.70 -17.02
C VAL A 64 10.08 8.86 -15.52
N ALA A 65 9.67 7.78 -14.83
CA ALA A 65 9.38 7.83 -13.41
C ALA A 65 10.63 8.19 -12.56
N ASN A 66 11.80 7.63 -12.90
CA ASN A 66 13.06 7.94 -12.21
C ASN A 66 13.58 9.36 -12.49
N ALA A 67 13.22 9.95 -13.65
CA ALA A 67 13.59 11.32 -14.01
C ALA A 67 12.61 12.37 -13.47
N SER A 68 11.55 11.94 -12.79
CA SER A 68 10.49 12.81 -12.24
C SER A 68 10.64 12.98 -10.72
N ASP A 69 10.12 14.11 -10.21
CA ASP A 69 10.08 14.39 -8.76
C ASP A 69 8.99 13.59 -8.05
N ALA A 70 7.92 13.26 -8.79
CA ALA A 70 6.81 12.43 -8.28
C ALA A 70 6.11 11.68 -9.43
N VAL A 71 5.36 10.63 -9.03
CA VAL A 71 4.52 9.85 -9.94
C VAL A 71 3.06 10.02 -9.53
N LEU A 72 2.21 10.43 -10.48
CA LEU A 72 0.77 10.47 -10.32
C LEU A 72 0.15 9.28 -11.05
N LEU A 73 -0.28 8.28 -10.29
CA LEU A 73 -0.89 7.06 -10.80
C LEU A 73 -2.42 7.12 -10.62
N ALA A 74 -3.16 6.74 -11.65
CA ALA A 74 -4.62 6.66 -11.55
C ALA A 74 -5.11 5.24 -11.22
N ALA A 75 -5.40 4.40 -12.20
CA ALA A 75 -5.95 3.08 -11.98
C ALA A 75 -5.24 2.02 -12.83
N VAL A 76 -5.10 0.81 -12.30
CA VAL A 76 -4.45 -0.31 -12.99
C VAL A 76 -5.34 -1.54 -12.86
N GLY A 77 -5.51 -2.25 -13.98
CA GLY A 77 -6.26 -3.49 -14.03
C GLY A 77 -7.67 -3.35 -14.58
N GLY A 78 -8.26 -4.49 -14.88
CA GLY A 78 -9.62 -4.58 -15.38
C GLY A 78 -9.94 -5.98 -15.92
N PRO A 79 -11.24 -6.31 -16.11
CA PRO A 79 -11.66 -7.67 -16.47
C PRO A 79 -11.03 -8.22 -17.75
N LYS A 80 -10.60 -7.34 -18.66
CA LYS A 80 -9.97 -7.74 -19.94
C LYS A 80 -8.68 -8.55 -19.75
N TRP A 81 -7.92 -8.24 -18.70
CA TRP A 81 -6.60 -8.85 -18.41
C TRP A 81 -6.64 -9.83 -17.26
N ASP A 82 -7.83 -10.07 -16.69
CA ASP A 82 -7.98 -11.03 -15.61
C ASP A 82 -7.68 -12.45 -16.09
N THR A 83 -6.73 -13.10 -15.43
CA THR A 83 -6.27 -14.45 -15.80
C THR A 83 -5.65 -15.20 -14.64
N THR A 84 -5.90 -16.51 -14.59
CA THR A 84 -5.24 -17.43 -13.65
C THR A 84 -4.04 -18.14 -14.30
N ASP A 85 -3.75 -17.87 -15.57
CA ASP A 85 -2.60 -18.42 -16.29
C ASP A 85 -1.31 -17.74 -15.82
N PRO A 86 -0.36 -18.47 -15.21
CA PRO A 86 0.87 -17.89 -14.67
C PRO A 86 1.81 -17.34 -15.75
N GLU A 87 1.68 -17.81 -17.00
CA GLU A 87 2.53 -17.38 -18.13
C GLU A 87 2.07 -16.06 -18.75
N LYS A 88 0.87 -15.61 -18.44
CA LYS A 88 0.34 -14.36 -18.99
C LYS A 88 0.66 -13.18 -18.09
N PRO A 89 1.08 -12.02 -18.66
CA PRO A 89 1.29 -10.81 -17.89
C PRO A 89 -0.05 -10.31 -17.31
N ARG A 90 0.03 -9.77 -16.09
CA ARG A 90 -1.10 -9.16 -15.38
C ARG A 90 -0.81 -7.71 -15.05
N PRO A 91 -1.80 -6.81 -15.13
CA PRO A 91 -1.63 -5.39 -14.83
C PRO A 91 -1.00 -5.11 -13.46
N GLU A 92 -1.35 -5.91 -12.44
CA GLU A 92 -0.85 -5.78 -11.07
C GLU A 92 0.67 -5.96 -10.98
N GLN A 93 1.29 -6.71 -11.91
CA GLN A 93 2.75 -6.85 -11.98
C GLN A 93 3.42 -5.50 -12.27
N GLY A 94 2.76 -4.64 -13.07
CA GLY A 94 3.23 -3.27 -13.30
C GLY A 94 3.23 -2.44 -12.04
N LEU A 95 2.15 -2.49 -11.27
CA LEU A 95 2.02 -1.76 -10.01
C LEU A 95 3.05 -2.23 -8.97
N LEU A 96 3.20 -3.53 -8.77
CA LEU A 96 4.19 -4.09 -7.86
C LEU A 96 5.62 -3.79 -8.33
N GLY A 97 5.85 -3.87 -9.65
CA GLY A 97 7.15 -3.60 -10.26
C GLY A 97 7.62 -2.16 -10.02
N ILE A 98 6.78 -1.16 -10.29
CA ILE A 98 7.15 0.25 -10.12
C ILE A 98 7.38 0.60 -8.65
N ARG A 99 6.56 0.07 -7.72
CA ARG A 99 6.76 0.25 -6.28
C ARG A 99 8.13 -0.25 -5.83
N LYS A 100 8.52 -1.42 -6.31
CA LYS A 100 9.83 -2.02 -6.02
C LYS A 100 10.97 -1.23 -6.65
N ALA A 101 10.85 -0.86 -7.92
CA ALA A 101 11.89 -0.15 -8.66
C ALA A 101 12.18 1.24 -8.08
N LEU A 102 11.16 1.95 -7.63
CA LEU A 102 11.28 3.27 -7.01
C LEU A 102 11.50 3.22 -5.49
N GLY A 103 11.55 2.02 -4.88
CA GLY A 103 11.74 1.87 -3.42
C GLY A 103 10.61 2.45 -2.57
N LEU A 104 9.37 2.41 -3.06
CA LEU A 104 8.21 2.98 -2.39
C LEU A 104 7.68 2.01 -1.32
N TYR A 105 8.21 2.11 -0.11
CA TYR A 105 7.93 1.17 0.97
C TYR A 105 6.81 1.59 1.92
N THR A 106 6.42 2.87 1.93
CA THR A 106 5.38 3.40 2.82
C THR A 106 4.14 3.76 2.03
N ASN A 107 3.02 3.12 2.31
CA ASN A 107 1.71 3.51 1.82
C ASN A 107 0.93 4.21 2.93
N LEU A 108 0.63 5.48 2.74
CA LEU A 108 -0.13 6.30 3.67
C LEU A 108 -1.59 6.35 3.22
N ARG A 109 -2.50 5.85 4.06
CA ARG A 109 -3.94 5.81 3.81
C ARG A 109 -4.68 6.65 4.87
N PRO A 110 -4.89 7.95 4.64
CA PRO A 110 -5.70 8.76 5.55
C PRO A 110 -7.17 8.36 5.44
N VAL A 111 -7.83 8.17 6.58
CA VAL A 111 -9.26 7.90 6.70
C VAL A 111 -9.86 8.98 7.56
N GLN A 112 -10.63 9.86 6.94
CA GLN A 112 -11.31 10.96 7.60
C GLN A 112 -12.76 11.02 7.18
N ILE A 113 -13.66 11.21 8.12
CA ILE A 113 -15.08 11.40 7.84
C ILE A 113 -15.38 12.90 7.70
N PHE A 114 -15.89 13.26 6.53
CA PHE A 114 -16.38 14.61 6.27
C PHE A 114 -17.88 14.69 6.65
N ALA A 115 -18.26 15.66 7.44
CA ALA A 115 -19.65 15.83 7.91
C ALA A 115 -20.69 15.80 6.77
N ALA A 116 -20.35 16.37 5.62
CA ALA A 116 -21.20 16.36 4.42
C ALA A 116 -21.45 14.95 3.84
N LEU A 117 -20.59 13.98 4.14
CA LEU A 117 -20.64 12.61 3.63
C LEU A 117 -21.04 11.59 4.70
N SER A 118 -21.34 12.01 5.93
CA SER A 118 -21.67 11.10 7.04
C SER A 118 -22.87 10.19 6.73
N GLN A 119 -23.82 10.66 5.95
CA GLN A 119 -25.02 9.90 5.54
C GLN A 119 -24.71 8.81 4.48
N ALA A 120 -23.53 8.82 3.86
CA ALA A 120 -23.14 7.80 2.89
C ALA A 120 -22.59 6.52 3.55
N SER A 121 -22.30 6.57 4.85
CA SER A 121 -21.82 5.42 5.61
C SER A 121 -22.97 4.45 5.95
N THR A 122 -22.65 3.15 5.95
CA THR A 122 -23.56 2.11 6.49
C THR A 122 -23.46 1.97 8.01
N LEU A 123 -22.43 2.58 8.62
CA LEU A 123 -22.27 2.64 10.07
C LEU A 123 -23.10 3.79 10.64
N LYS A 124 -23.51 3.63 11.89
CA LYS A 124 -24.26 4.67 12.59
C LYS A 124 -23.44 5.94 12.75
N PRO A 125 -24.06 7.13 12.68
CA PRO A 125 -23.35 8.40 12.80
C PRO A 125 -22.49 8.51 14.06
N GLU A 126 -22.99 8.04 15.21
CA GLU A 126 -22.26 8.06 16.48
C GLU A 126 -20.99 7.19 16.50
N VAL A 127 -20.87 6.21 15.59
CA VAL A 127 -19.69 5.36 15.45
C VAL A 127 -18.59 6.04 14.63
N ILE A 128 -19.01 6.79 13.60
CA ILE A 128 -18.08 7.41 12.63
C ILE A 128 -17.74 8.86 12.95
N ASP A 129 -18.42 9.45 13.91
CA ASP A 129 -18.17 10.85 14.31
C ASP A 129 -16.75 11.01 14.85
N GLY A 130 -16.03 12.02 14.34
CA GLY A 130 -14.68 12.32 14.74
C GLY A 130 -13.61 11.34 14.24
N VAL A 131 -13.95 10.41 13.34
CA VAL A 131 -12.95 9.51 12.74
C VAL A 131 -11.95 10.30 11.91
N ASP A 132 -10.70 10.24 12.34
CA ASP A 132 -9.53 10.77 11.64
C ASP A 132 -8.32 9.89 12.00
N MET A 133 -7.97 8.94 11.13
CA MET A 133 -6.86 8.03 11.33
C MET A 133 -5.96 7.96 10.09
N MET A 134 -4.72 7.54 10.30
CA MET A 134 -3.73 7.26 9.25
C MET A 134 -3.30 5.81 9.31
N ILE A 135 -3.55 5.04 8.25
CA ILE A 135 -3.01 3.69 8.11
C ILE A 135 -1.67 3.77 7.38
N VAL A 136 -0.62 3.30 8.03
CA VAL A 136 0.75 3.21 7.52
C VAL A 136 1.02 1.74 7.19
N ARG A 137 0.88 1.41 5.89
CA ARG A 137 1.09 0.06 5.37
C ARG A 137 2.50 -0.08 4.82
N GLU A 138 3.24 -1.11 5.25
CA GLU A 138 4.45 -1.54 4.56
C GLU A 138 4.08 -2.03 3.15
N LEU A 139 4.85 -1.67 2.12
CA LEU A 139 4.40 -1.83 0.73
C LEU A 139 5.30 -2.69 -0.15
N THR A 140 6.50 -3.06 0.28
CA THR A 140 7.52 -3.71 -0.56
C THR A 140 8.04 -5.05 -0.03
N GLY A 141 7.55 -5.48 1.12
CA GLY A 141 7.84 -6.79 1.72
C GLY A 141 6.65 -7.72 1.80
N GLY A 142 6.79 -8.75 2.61
CA GLY A 142 5.72 -9.66 2.98
C GLY A 142 5.29 -10.63 1.87
N LEU A 143 4.05 -11.08 1.98
CA LEU A 143 3.49 -12.14 1.15
C LEU A 143 3.46 -11.81 -0.35
N TYR A 144 3.26 -10.53 -0.70
CA TYR A 144 3.12 -10.10 -2.10
C TYR A 144 4.44 -10.14 -2.88
N PHE A 145 5.58 -10.12 -2.18
CA PHE A 145 6.93 -10.13 -2.77
C PHE A 145 7.72 -11.40 -2.44
N GLY A 146 7.17 -12.29 -1.63
CA GLY A 146 7.79 -13.55 -1.25
C GLY A 146 7.84 -14.57 -2.40
N LYS A 147 8.60 -15.61 -2.20
CA LYS A 147 8.64 -16.74 -3.13
C LYS A 147 7.28 -17.42 -3.18
N ARG A 148 6.88 -17.80 -4.37
CA ARG A 148 5.64 -18.54 -4.62
C ARG A 148 5.88 -19.61 -5.65
N GLU A 149 5.20 -20.74 -5.49
CA GLU A 149 5.33 -21.84 -6.42
C GLU A 149 4.06 -22.70 -6.40
N ARG A 150 3.76 -23.30 -7.56
CA ARG A 150 2.75 -24.33 -7.73
C ARG A 150 3.36 -25.51 -8.47
N PHE A 151 3.23 -26.71 -7.94
CA PHE A 151 3.74 -27.92 -8.53
C PHE A 151 2.85 -29.12 -8.20
N TYR A 152 3.02 -30.22 -8.92
CA TYR A 152 2.36 -31.47 -8.60
C TYR A 152 3.22 -32.28 -7.60
N ASP A 153 2.69 -32.55 -6.42
CA ASP A 153 3.35 -33.35 -5.40
C ASP A 153 3.15 -34.86 -5.70
N GLU A 154 4.14 -35.47 -6.34
CA GLU A 154 4.10 -36.89 -6.69
C GLU A 154 4.42 -37.82 -5.51
N GLU A 155 5.13 -37.31 -4.51
CA GLU A 155 5.56 -38.10 -3.34
C GLU A 155 4.49 -38.19 -2.26
N GLY A 156 3.47 -37.29 -2.31
CA GLY A 156 2.40 -37.24 -1.34
C GLY A 156 2.89 -36.81 0.05
N ALA A 157 3.76 -35.78 0.08
CA ALA A 157 4.32 -35.21 1.32
C ALA A 157 3.29 -34.52 2.22
N GLY A 158 2.04 -34.44 1.80
CA GLY A 158 0.94 -33.91 2.59
C GLY A 158 0.47 -34.86 3.68
N THR A 159 -0.37 -34.37 4.59
CA THR A 159 -1.09 -35.18 5.60
C THR A 159 -1.87 -36.26 4.88
N ASN A 160 -1.65 -37.53 5.24
CA ASN A 160 -2.27 -38.73 4.65
C ASN A 160 -1.66 -39.26 3.33
N GLY A 161 -0.49 -38.81 2.89
CA GLY A 161 0.17 -39.30 1.68
C GLY A 161 -0.59 -39.00 0.37
N ALA A 162 -1.46 -37.99 0.38
CA ALA A 162 -2.25 -37.63 -0.81
C ALA A 162 -1.35 -36.90 -1.85
N LYS A 163 -1.39 -37.42 -3.08
CA LYS A 163 -0.75 -36.77 -4.24
C LYS A 163 -1.66 -35.71 -4.83
N GLY A 164 -1.09 -34.67 -5.40
CA GLY A 164 -1.90 -33.63 -6.03
C GLY A 164 -1.19 -32.31 -6.24
N GLN A 165 -1.94 -31.32 -6.65
CA GLN A 165 -1.47 -29.95 -6.79
C GLN A 165 -1.12 -29.38 -5.40
N ARG A 166 0.08 -28.78 -5.31
CA ARG A 166 0.54 -28.05 -4.13
C ARG A 166 0.96 -26.64 -4.54
N ALA A 167 0.57 -25.66 -3.75
CA ALA A 167 0.99 -24.27 -3.93
C ALA A 167 1.40 -23.68 -2.59
N TYR A 168 2.37 -22.77 -2.60
CA TYR A 168 2.74 -21.98 -1.44
C TYR A 168 3.10 -20.55 -1.84
N ASP A 169 2.85 -19.64 -0.91
CA ASP A 169 3.34 -18.27 -0.91
C ASP A 169 4.12 -18.04 0.40
N THR A 170 5.27 -17.37 0.33
CA THR A 170 6.12 -17.14 1.48
C THR A 170 5.96 -15.72 1.99
N LEU A 171 5.60 -15.59 3.26
CA LEU A 171 5.63 -14.31 3.96
C LEU A 171 7.03 -14.12 4.56
N GLU A 172 7.78 -13.14 4.07
CA GLU A 172 9.15 -12.83 4.50
C GLU A 172 9.29 -11.35 4.79
N TYR A 173 9.89 -11.02 5.93
CA TYR A 173 10.32 -9.67 6.29
C TYR A 173 11.77 -9.68 6.79
N ARG A 174 12.47 -8.60 6.51
CA ARG A 174 13.78 -8.31 7.07
C ARG A 174 13.68 -7.20 8.10
N GLU A 175 14.57 -7.21 9.08
CA GLU A 175 14.58 -6.22 10.15
C GLU A 175 14.50 -4.78 9.66
N TYR A 176 15.33 -4.40 8.66
CA TYR A 176 15.34 -3.03 8.13
C TYR A 176 14.00 -2.60 7.49
N GLU A 177 13.22 -3.55 6.95
CA GLU A 177 11.91 -3.26 6.34
C GLU A 177 10.89 -2.86 7.41
N ILE A 178 10.93 -3.54 8.54
CA ILE A 178 10.10 -3.24 9.71
C ILE A 178 10.56 -1.95 10.37
N GLU A 179 11.87 -1.76 10.55
CA GLU A 179 12.42 -0.56 11.16
C GLU A 179 12.02 0.72 10.42
N ARG A 180 12.18 0.73 9.08
CA ARG A 180 11.89 1.92 8.29
C ARG A 180 10.40 2.30 8.33
N ILE A 181 9.48 1.31 8.30
CA ILE A 181 8.05 1.60 8.34
C ILE A 181 7.58 1.99 9.75
N ALA A 182 8.15 1.39 10.80
CA ALA A 182 7.88 1.76 12.19
C ALA A 182 8.23 3.23 12.44
N ARG A 183 9.43 3.68 12.02
CA ARG A 183 9.82 5.08 12.14
C ARG A 183 8.86 6.02 11.42
N GLN A 184 8.38 5.65 10.22
CA GLN A 184 7.38 6.47 9.50
C GLN A 184 6.06 6.58 10.29
N ALA A 185 5.62 5.51 10.93
CA ALA A 185 4.41 5.53 11.73
C ALA A 185 4.55 6.41 12.98
N PHE A 186 5.66 6.30 13.71
CA PHE A 186 5.93 7.13 14.88
C PHE A 186 6.08 8.62 14.50
N GLU A 187 6.77 8.93 13.41
CA GLU A 187 6.87 10.30 12.90
C GLU A 187 5.51 10.87 12.47
N ALA A 188 4.65 10.04 11.88
CA ALA A 188 3.29 10.44 11.56
C ALA A 188 2.48 10.72 12.84
N ALA A 189 2.60 9.87 13.87
CA ALA A 189 1.89 10.03 15.14
C ALA A 189 2.28 11.32 15.87
N ARG A 190 3.57 11.69 15.90
CA ARG A 190 4.05 12.97 16.46
C ARG A 190 3.41 14.22 15.85
N LYS A 191 2.96 14.11 14.58
CA LYS A 191 2.25 15.19 13.88
C LYS A 191 0.73 15.13 14.06
N ARG A 192 0.23 14.16 14.84
CA ARG A 192 -1.19 13.89 15.06
C ARG A 192 -1.49 13.79 16.56
N ARG A 193 -2.15 12.71 16.99
CA ARG A 193 -2.58 12.53 18.39
C ARG A 193 -1.58 11.75 19.26
N ASN A 194 -0.40 11.50 18.72
CA ASN A 194 0.73 10.89 19.43
C ASN A 194 0.50 9.45 19.89
N LYS A 195 -0.29 8.68 19.10
CA LYS A 195 -0.59 7.27 19.35
C LYS A 195 -0.35 6.41 18.12
N VAL A 196 0.33 5.26 18.30
CA VAL A 196 0.53 4.21 17.28
C VAL A 196 -0.13 2.93 17.75
N THR A 197 -0.99 2.35 16.91
CA THR A 197 -1.49 0.97 17.06
C THR A 197 -0.73 0.08 16.09
N SER A 198 0.14 -0.79 16.60
CA SER A 198 0.87 -1.80 15.81
C SER A 198 0.01 -3.02 15.61
N VAL A 199 -0.29 -3.36 14.34
CA VAL A 199 -1.19 -4.44 13.97
C VAL A 199 -0.42 -5.61 13.38
N ASP A 200 -0.56 -6.78 13.97
CA ASP A 200 0.16 -7.99 13.63
C ASP A 200 -0.65 -9.28 13.89
N LYS A 201 -0.01 -10.44 13.71
CA LYS A 201 -0.54 -11.76 14.08
C LYS A 201 0.49 -12.56 14.91
N ALA A 202 1.10 -11.91 15.91
CA ALA A 202 2.21 -12.45 16.70
C ALA A 202 1.86 -13.74 17.49
N ASN A 203 0.57 -13.97 17.76
CA ASN A 203 0.12 -15.20 18.38
C ASN A 203 0.28 -16.44 17.47
N VAL A 204 0.53 -16.27 16.16
CA VAL A 204 0.66 -17.35 15.18
C VAL A 204 1.95 -17.25 14.37
N LEU A 205 2.26 -16.07 13.80
CA LEU A 205 3.30 -15.89 12.78
C LEU A 205 4.63 -15.44 13.39
N GLU A 206 5.73 -16.07 12.94
CA GLU A 206 7.09 -15.68 13.35
C GLU A 206 7.47 -14.30 12.85
N THR A 207 7.11 -13.96 11.62
CA THR A 207 7.32 -12.62 11.06
C THR A 207 6.60 -11.54 11.85
N SER A 208 5.42 -11.82 12.40
CA SER A 208 4.69 -10.90 13.26
C SER A 208 5.29 -10.79 14.67
N ARG A 209 5.91 -11.85 15.20
CA ARG A 209 6.69 -11.76 16.46
C ARG A 209 7.90 -10.85 16.30
N MET A 210 8.68 -11.04 15.23
CA MET A 210 9.79 -10.15 14.89
C MET A 210 9.32 -8.70 14.65
N TRP A 211 8.17 -8.53 13.96
CA TRP A 211 7.55 -7.20 13.77
C TRP A 211 7.31 -6.50 15.11
N ARG A 212 6.63 -7.17 16.02
CA ARG A 212 6.31 -6.64 17.36
C ARG A 212 7.57 -6.27 18.15
N GLU A 213 8.56 -7.16 18.20
CA GLU A 213 9.83 -6.91 18.88
C GLU A 213 10.53 -5.66 18.36
N ILE A 214 10.59 -5.48 17.03
CA ILE A 214 11.26 -4.34 16.40
C ILE A 214 10.48 -3.05 16.62
N VAL A 215 9.15 -3.06 16.46
CA VAL A 215 8.30 -1.88 16.69
C VAL A 215 8.42 -1.41 18.14
N HIS A 216 8.38 -2.33 19.12
CA HIS A 216 8.59 -2.02 20.53
C HIS A 216 9.97 -1.42 20.78
N ARG A 217 11.03 -2.05 20.29
CA ARG A 217 12.40 -1.54 20.44
C ARG A 217 12.53 -0.10 19.92
N ILE A 218 11.96 0.21 18.76
CA ILE A 218 12.00 1.55 18.17
C ILE A 218 11.16 2.52 19.01
N GLY A 219 9.95 2.13 19.41
CA GLY A 219 9.08 2.94 20.25
C GLY A 219 9.76 3.34 21.57
N GLU A 220 10.33 2.38 22.27
CA GLU A 220 10.99 2.60 23.56
C GLU A 220 12.29 3.42 23.44
N THR A 221 13.08 3.21 22.39
CA THR A 221 14.41 3.84 22.29
C THR A 221 14.42 5.15 21.52
N GLU A 222 13.57 5.31 20.50
CA GLU A 222 13.60 6.47 19.61
C GLU A 222 12.36 7.39 19.77
N TYR A 223 11.23 6.82 20.26
CA TYR A 223 9.94 7.53 20.36
C TYR A 223 9.22 7.31 21.70
N PRO A 224 9.91 7.47 22.86
CA PRO A 224 9.31 7.23 24.19
C PRO A 224 8.17 8.18 24.54
N ASP A 225 7.97 9.23 23.76
CA ASP A 225 6.90 10.22 23.88
C ASP A 225 5.62 9.81 23.15
N VAL A 226 5.64 8.72 22.36
CA VAL A 226 4.48 8.23 21.59
C VAL A 226 3.88 7.02 22.30
N GLU A 227 2.56 7.04 22.51
CA GLU A 227 1.82 5.87 23.01
C GLU A 227 1.86 4.74 21.97
N LEU A 228 2.29 3.54 22.37
CA LEU A 228 2.29 2.34 21.54
C LEU A 228 1.31 1.32 22.10
N GLU A 229 0.39 0.85 21.26
CA GLU A 229 -0.56 -0.22 21.53
C GLU A 229 -0.39 -1.35 20.49
N ASP A 230 -0.37 -2.61 20.94
CA ASP A 230 -0.42 -3.76 20.05
C ASP A 230 -1.86 -4.23 19.84
N MET A 231 -2.19 -4.62 18.61
CA MET A 231 -3.47 -5.23 18.33
C MET A 231 -3.33 -6.37 17.31
N LEU A 232 -3.97 -7.51 17.57
CA LEU A 232 -4.05 -8.59 16.58
C LEU A 232 -4.96 -8.18 15.42
N VAL A 233 -4.59 -8.53 14.19
CA VAL A 233 -5.27 -8.08 12.97
C VAL A 233 -6.77 -8.42 12.94
N ASP A 234 -7.15 -9.59 13.42
CA ASP A 234 -8.55 -10.01 13.52
C ASP A 234 -9.35 -9.15 14.52
N ASN A 235 -8.74 -8.79 15.66
CA ASN A 235 -9.34 -7.84 16.59
C ASN A 235 -9.38 -6.44 15.99
N THR A 236 -8.34 -6.00 15.28
CA THR A 236 -8.30 -4.70 14.62
C THR A 236 -9.47 -4.55 13.65
N ALA A 237 -9.74 -5.56 12.84
CA ALA A 237 -10.87 -5.55 11.90
C ALA A 237 -12.23 -5.33 12.63
N MET A 238 -12.41 -5.93 13.81
CA MET A 238 -13.61 -5.71 14.63
C MET A 238 -13.63 -4.30 15.25
N GLN A 239 -12.49 -3.80 15.75
CA GLN A 239 -12.42 -2.51 16.42
C GLN A 239 -12.56 -1.34 15.43
N LEU A 240 -12.09 -1.49 14.18
CA LEU A 240 -12.30 -0.50 13.12
C LEU A 240 -13.79 -0.27 12.81
N ILE A 241 -14.65 -1.27 13.05
CA ILE A 241 -16.10 -1.14 12.92
C ILE A 241 -16.75 -0.59 14.21
N ASN A 242 -16.25 -1.02 15.38
CA ASN A 242 -16.88 -0.71 16.65
C ASN A 242 -16.48 0.66 17.24
N ARG A 243 -15.22 1.05 17.10
CA ARG A 243 -14.65 2.26 17.69
C ARG A 243 -13.53 2.86 16.83
N PRO A 244 -13.81 3.19 15.55
CA PRO A 244 -12.79 3.69 14.62
C PRO A 244 -12.14 5.01 15.05
N ALA A 245 -12.84 5.84 15.83
CA ALA A 245 -12.32 7.12 16.33
C ALA A 245 -11.17 6.97 17.36
N ASP A 246 -11.00 5.79 17.96
CA ASP A 246 -9.92 5.53 18.94
C ASP A 246 -8.55 5.36 18.27
N PHE A 247 -8.51 5.11 16.96
CA PHE A 247 -7.27 4.94 16.20
C PHE A 247 -6.73 6.28 15.73
N ASP A 248 -5.43 6.51 15.94
CA ASP A 248 -4.71 7.66 15.39
C ASP A 248 -3.82 7.24 14.21
N VAL A 249 -2.71 6.55 14.48
CA VAL A 249 -1.87 5.94 13.45
C VAL A 249 -1.87 4.43 13.62
N VAL A 250 -2.22 3.72 12.56
CA VAL A 250 -2.17 2.26 12.51
C VAL A 250 -1.00 1.85 11.64
N VAL A 251 -0.06 1.07 12.16
CA VAL A 251 1.04 0.51 11.38
C VAL A 251 0.90 -0.99 11.23
N THR A 252 1.08 -1.48 9.99
CA THR A 252 0.92 -2.91 9.72
C THR A 252 1.69 -3.35 8.47
N GLU A 253 1.87 -4.67 8.37
CA GLU A 253 2.51 -5.31 7.23
C GLU A 253 1.65 -5.21 5.96
N ASN A 254 2.23 -5.64 4.84
CA ASN A 254 1.68 -5.42 3.50
C ASN A 254 0.29 -6.00 3.29
N MET A 255 0.09 -7.29 3.56
CA MET A 255 -1.18 -7.96 3.32
C MET A 255 -2.28 -7.49 4.29
N PHE A 256 -1.97 -7.35 5.58
CA PHE A 256 -2.96 -6.87 6.56
C PHE A 256 -3.38 -5.42 6.29
N GLY A 257 -2.46 -4.60 5.80
CA GLY A 257 -2.75 -3.21 5.43
C GLY A 257 -3.49 -3.06 4.09
N ASP A 258 -3.62 -4.15 3.33
CA ASP A 258 -4.40 -4.18 2.09
C ASP A 258 -5.86 -4.55 2.32
N ILE A 259 -6.10 -5.49 3.21
CA ILE A 259 -7.44 -6.00 3.58
C ILE A 259 -8.15 -5.03 4.52
#